data_e16526740c81e3e3b161ff3eae3bf6d9
#
_entry.id   e16526740c81e3e3b161ff3eae3bf6d9
#
_cell.length_a   1.000
_cell.length_b   1.000
_cell.length_c   1.000
_cell.angle_alpha   90.00
_cell.angle_beta   90.00
_cell.angle_gamma   90.00
#
_symmetry.space_group_name_H-M   'P 1'
#
loop_
_entity.id
_entity.type
_entity.pdbx_description
1 polymer ?
#
loop_
_entity_poly.entity_id
_entity_poly.type
_entity_poly.pdbx_seq_one_letter_code
_entity_poly.pdbx_strand_id
1 'polypeptide(L)'
;DLLDRAQSSPDKLKAMLIGGVQALLPQGFDVARHFTPPYRPMQQRVAFVPDGDLFTAIAAGEASVLTDTISTFDETGIVLDSGERIDADVVITATGFDMAVMGEIPFSIDGAPVNFAQTVTYRGIMFTGIPNMAWVYGYGHYSWTLRADLVAGFVCRLLDHMDKTGARSVMPVLRPEDRGMELKPWVDTDYLNPGYLLRSLDRLPRRGNTPEWQHSQDYFYESEAIPAIDLADPVFAYSYWPEQRAAAGIQHYETMRNAR
;
A
#
# COMPACT_ATOMS: atom_id res chain seq x y z
N ASP A 1 6.26 0.15 -21.04
CA ASP A 1 5.79 0.92 -19.90
C ASP A 1 6.97 1.20 -18.96
N LEU A 2 6.90 2.26 -18.13
CA LEU A 2 7.98 2.62 -17.17
C LEU A 2 8.13 1.57 -16.08
N LEU A 3 7.05 0.95 -15.64
CA LEU A 3 7.07 -0.12 -14.63
C LEU A 3 7.78 -1.37 -15.15
N ASP A 4 7.47 -1.78 -16.38
CA ASP A 4 8.15 -2.93 -17.02
C ASP A 4 9.65 -2.66 -17.16
N ARG A 5 10.03 -1.43 -17.52
CA ARG A 5 11.43 -1.02 -17.59
C ARG A 5 12.11 -0.98 -16.24
N ALA A 6 11.40 -0.56 -15.20
CA ALA A 6 11.92 -0.54 -13.82
C ALA A 6 12.25 -1.96 -13.32
N GLN A 7 11.49 -2.96 -13.77
CA GLN A 7 11.72 -4.36 -13.43
C GLN A 7 12.76 -5.04 -14.32
N SER A 8 12.64 -4.87 -15.66
CA SER A 8 13.48 -5.58 -16.62
C SER A 8 14.85 -4.93 -16.87
N SER A 9 14.98 -3.62 -16.68
CA SER A 9 16.18 -2.87 -16.99
C SER A 9 16.33 -1.62 -16.11
N PRO A 10 16.39 -1.78 -14.77
CA PRO A 10 16.36 -0.65 -13.83
C PRO A 10 17.50 0.35 -14.05
N ASP A 11 18.71 -0.12 -14.37
CA ASP A 11 19.88 0.75 -14.59
C ASP A 11 19.71 1.60 -15.85
N LYS A 12 19.13 1.05 -16.92
CA LYS A 12 18.84 1.82 -18.14
C LYS A 12 17.78 2.88 -17.90
N LEU A 13 16.74 2.54 -17.12
CA LEU A 13 15.71 3.50 -16.74
C LEU A 13 16.30 4.59 -15.84
N LYS A 14 17.14 4.23 -14.85
CA LYS A 14 17.83 5.18 -13.99
C LYS A 14 18.69 6.15 -14.81
N ALA A 15 19.50 5.63 -15.73
CA ALA A 15 20.33 6.45 -16.62
C ALA A 15 19.51 7.40 -17.50
N MET A 16 18.37 6.92 -18.02
CA MET A 16 17.46 7.76 -18.82
C MET A 16 16.85 8.90 -17.99
N LEU A 17 16.37 8.63 -16.78
CA LEU A 17 15.78 9.64 -15.89
C LEU A 17 16.82 10.68 -15.46
N ILE A 18 18.00 10.24 -15.04
CA ILE A 18 19.12 11.13 -14.65
C ILE A 18 19.60 11.96 -15.84
N GLY A 19 19.73 11.35 -17.01
CA GLY A 19 20.12 12.05 -18.24
C GLY A 19 19.10 13.12 -18.64
N GLY A 20 17.81 12.87 -18.43
CA GLY A 20 16.75 13.87 -18.64
C GLY A 20 16.91 15.08 -17.71
N VAL A 21 17.18 14.85 -16.42
CA VAL A 21 17.46 15.92 -15.44
C VAL A 21 18.74 16.70 -15.81
N GLN A 22 19.81 15.97 -16.16
CA GLN A 22 21.09 16.58 -16.55
C GLN A 22 20.96 17.53 -17.73
N ALA A 23 20.07 17.20 -18.70
CA ALA A 23 19.84 18.03 -19.89
C ALA A 23 19.12 19.36 -19.59
N LEU A 24 18.43 19.46 -18.43
CA LEU A 24 17.67 20.64 -18.02
C LEU A 24 18.46 21.55 -17.06
N LEU A 25 19.58 21.09 -16.53
CA LEU A 25 20.36 21.80 -15.54
C LEU A 25 21.63 22.42 -16.14
N PRO A 26 22.20 23.50 -15.54
CA PRO A 26 23.42 24.15 -16.00
C PRO A 26 24.59 23.17 -16.05
N GLN A 27 25.52 23.44 -16.96
CA GLN A 27 26.77 22.69 -17.02
C GLN A 27 27.55 22.81 -15.68
N GLY A 28 27.95 21.66 -15.13
CA GLY A 28 28.69 21.61 -13.85
C GLY A 28 27.79 21.44 -12.62
N PHE A 29 26.47 21.41 -12.78
CA PHE A 29 25.57 21.08 -11.68
C PHE A 29 25.77 19.63 -11.22
N ASP A 30 25.88 19.39 -9.90
CA ASP A 30 26.14 18.06 -9.33
C ASP A 30 24.86 17.21 -9.27
N VAL A 31 24.44 16.71 -10.43
CA VAL A 31 23.27 15.81 -10.56
C VAL A 31 23.50 14.50 -9.79
N ALA A 32 24.73 14.04 -9.67
CA ALA A 32 25.05 12.82 -8.95
C ALA A 32 24.71 12.96 -7.46
N ARG A 33 24.98 14.10 -6.86
CA ARG A 33 24.67 14.39 -5.46
C ARG A 33 23.17 14.66 -5.25
N HIS A 34 22.56 15.49 -6.11
CA HIS A 34 21.25 16.07 -5.81
C HIS A 34 20.06 15.33 -6.42
N PHE A 35 20.26 14.62 -7.55
CA PHE A 35 19.18 13.97 -8.30
C PHE A 35 19.44 12.48 -8.58
N THR A 36 20.37 11.84 -7.88
CA THR A 36 20.63 10.41 -8.03
C THR A 36 20.30 9.65 -6.75
N PRO A 37 19.03 9.23 -6.58
CA PRO A 37 18.60 8.51 -5.38
C PRO A 37 19.28 7.14 -5.26
N PRO A 38 19.48 6.62 -4.02
CA PRO A 38 20.14 5.33 -3.78
C PRO A 38 19.26 4.11 -4.15
N TYR A 39 17.95 4.32 -4.31
CA TYR A 39 16.99 3.28 -4.63
C TYR A 39 16.77 3.15 -6.14
N ARG A 40 16.20 2.01 -6.56
CA ARG A 40 15.84 1.77 -7.97
C ARG A 40 14.65 2.64 -8.38
N PRO A 41 14.58 3.07 -9.65
CA PRO A 41 13.40 3.75 -10.17
C PRO A 41 12.11 2.98 -9.84
N MET A 42 11.06 3.68 -9.51
CA MET A 42 9.73 3.16 -9.14
C MET A 42 9.64 2.43 -7.78
N GLN A 43 10.73 2.14 -7.07
CA GLN A 43 10.63 1.69 -5.68
C GLN A 43 10.06 2.77 -4.75
N GLN A 44 10.24 4.02 -5.13
CA GLN A 44 9.53 5.16 -4.56
C GLN A 44 8.87 5.93 -5.70
N ARG A 45 7.94 6.82 -5.37
CA ARG A 45 7.24 7.59 -6.40
C ARG A 45 8.22 8.52 -7.11
N VAL A 46 8.22 8.46 -8.43
CA VAL A 46 8.91 9.44 -9.27
C VAL A 46 8.06 10.72 -9.27
N ALA A 47 8.65 11.83 -8.83
CA ALA A 47 7.99 13.13 -8.91
C ALA A 47 8.04 13.63 -10.37
N PHE A 48 6.89 14.03 -10.87
CA PHE A 48 6.80 14.71 -12.17
C PHE A 48 6.85 16.22 -11.94
N VAL A 49 7.69 16.90 -12.72
CA VAL A 49 7.77 18.36 -12.75
C VAL A 49 7.25 18.79 -14.12
N PRO A 50 5.95 19.10 -14.26
CA PRO A 50 5.41 19.58 -15.53
C PRO A 50 6.19 20.81 -16.00
N ASP A 51 6.42 20.89 -17.30
CA ASP A 51 7.13 22.00 -17.96
C ASP A 51 8.58 22.27 -17.45
N GLY A 52 9.09 21.46 -16.53
CA GLY A 52 10.44 21.57 -15.99
C GLY A 52 10.69 22.80 -15.09
N ASP A 53 9.64 23.36 -14.50
CA ASP A 53 9.68 24.63 -13.73
C ASP A 53 10.78 24.66 -12.66
N LEU A 54 10.93 23.58 -11.88
CA LEU A 54 12.00 23.46 -10.88
C LEU A 54 13.40 23.62 -11.50
N PHE A 55 13.64 22.94 -12.60
CA PHE A 55 14.94 22.97 -13.28
C PHE A 55 15.22 24.33 -13.93
N THR A 56 14.19 24.97 -14.45
CA THR A 56 14.23 26.34 -14.98
C THR A 56 14.61 27.34 -13.88
N ALA A 57 13.97 27.25 -12.71
CA ALA A 57 14.27 28.11 -11.57
C ALA A 57 15.72 27.89 -11.06
N ILE A 58 16.19 26.64 -10.99
CA ILE A 58 17.58 26.33 -10.64
C ILE A 58 18.54 26.92 -11.66
N ALA A 59 18.25 26.78 -12.95
CA ALA A 59 19.12 27.33 -14.02
C ALA A 59 19.16 28.86 -14.01
N ALA A 60 18.08 29.52 -13.60
CA ALA A 60 18.01 30.98 -13.44
C ALA A 60 18.66 31.49 -12.14
N GLY A 61 19.04 30.59 -11.21
CA GLY A 61 19.56 30.96 -9.89
C GLY A 61 18.49 31.42 -8.91
N GLU A 62 17.21 31.19 -9.21
CA GLU A 62 16.04 31.53 -8.38
C GLU A 62 15.71 30.44 -7.35
N ALA A 63 16.25 29.23 -7.55
CA ALA A 63 16.13 28.10 -6.63
C ALA A 63 17.48 27.39 -6.47
N SER A 64 17.67 26.75 -5.31
CA SER A 64 18.82 25.88 -5.04
C SER A 64 18.39 24.56 -4.42
N VAL A 65 19.22 23.54 -4.55
CA VAL A 65 19.02 22.22 -3.93
C VAL A 65 20.20 21.91 -3.05
N LEU A 66 19.91 21.59 -1.80
CA LEU A 66 20.90 21.13 -0.82
C LEU A 66 20.54 19.69 -0.41
N THR A 67 21.51 18.80 -0.48
CA THR A 67 21.33 17.40 -0.09
C THR A 67 22.13 17.14 1.17
N ASP A 68 21.43 17.24 2.31
CA ASP A 68 22.02 17.04 3.63
C ASP A 68 20.91 16.71 4.64
N THR A 69 21.32 16.40 5.87
CA THR A 69 20.43 16.20 7.01
C THR A 69 20.30 17.50 7.80
N ILE A 70 19.09 17.81 8.26
CA ILE A 70 18.83 18.97 9.12
C ILE A 70 19.27 18.63 10.54
N SER A 71 20.24 19.39 11.07
CA SER A 71 20.69 19.28 12.45
C SER A 71 19.73 19.97 13.42
N THR A 72 19.37 21.22 13.11
CA THR A 72 18.47 22.01 13.95
C THR A 72 17.86 23.18 13.19
N PHE A 73 16.84 23.77 13.77
CA PHE A 73 16.29 25.08 13.38
C PHE A 73 16.71 26.12 14.43
N ASP A 74 17.01 27.31 13.98
CA ASP A 74 17.26 28.46 14.86
C ASP A 74 16.37 29.67 14.48
N GLU A 75 16.63 30.83 15.08
CA GLU A 75 15.79 32.01 14.93
C GLU A 75 15.74 32.57 13.49
N THR A 76 16.71 32.22 12.65
CA THR A 76 16.86 32.82 11.31
C THR A 76 16.89 31.79 10.19
N GLY A 77 16.82 30.48 10.49
CA GLY A 77 16.81 29.47 9.44
C GLY A 77 17.12 28.04 9.88
N ILE A 78 17.85 27.33 9.05
CA ILE A 78 18.13 25.90 9.16
C ILE A 78 19.64 25.69 9.23
N VAL A 79 20.10 24.85 10.17
CA VAL A 79 21.48 24.39 10.26
C VAL A 79 21.55 22.93 9.82
N LEU A 80 22.42 22.61 8.88
CA LEU A 80 22.65 21.27 8.36
C LEU A 80 23.74 20.54 9.17
N ASP A 81 23.79 19.20 9.07
CA ASP A 81 24.83 18.39 9.74
C ASP A 81 26.24 18.67 9.20
N SER A 82 26.37 19.13 7.96
CA SER A 82 27.62 19.62 7.39
C SER A 82 28.14 20.90 8.07
N GLY A 83 27.32 21.57 8.86
CA GLY A 83 27.58 22.90 9.39
C GLY A 83 27.15 24.04 8.47
N GLU A 84 26.68 23.74 7.26
CA GLU A 84 26.07 24.72 6.36
C GLU A 84 24.80 25.31 6.94
N ARG A 85 24.59 26.61 6.76
CA ARG A 85 23.44 27.34 7.25
C ARG A 85 22.60 27.86 6.09
N ILE A 86 21.29 27.74 6.21
CA ILE A 86 20.33 28.27 5.26
C ILE A 86 19.48 29.33 5.98
N ASP A 87 19.65 30.60 5.63
CA ASP A 87 18.78 31.66 6.12
C ASP A 87 17.42 31.58 5.40
N ALA A 88 16.34 31.65 6.16
CA ALA A 88 14.99 31.53 5.63
C ALA A 88 13.99 32.33 6.46
N ASP A 89 13.17 33.15 5.80
CA ASP A 89 12.04 33.88 6.42
C ASP A 89 10.84 32.95 6.63
N VAL A 90 10.70 31.92 5.79
CA VAL A 90 9.62 30.93 5.85
C VAL A 90 10.17 29.54 5.61
N VAL A 91 9.82 28.61 6.47
CA VAL A 91 10.15 27.18 6.32
C VAL A 91 8.88 26.38 6.07
N ILE A 92 8.85 25.67 4.94
CA ILE A 92 7.75 24.76 4.59
C ILE A 92 8.22 23.33 4.76
N THR A 93 7.57 22.59 5.69
CA THR A 93 7.92 21.18 5.93
C THR A 93 7.13 20.27 4.98
N ALA A 94 7.86 19.47 4.21
CA ALA A 94 7.31 18.44 3.32
C ALA A 94 8.05 17.11 3.52
N THR A 95 8.27 16.72 4.78
CA THR A 95 9.16 15.64 5.22
C THR A 95 8.55 14.24 5.11
N GLY A 96 7.40 14.11 4.46
CA GLY A 96 6.68 12.84 4.26
C GLY A 96 5.59 12.61 5.29
N PHE A 97 5.19 11.34 5.45
CA PHE A 97 4.03 10.93 6.24
C PHE A 97 4.43 9.99 7.37
N ASP A 98 3.60 9.94 8.40
CA ASP A 98 3.41 8.77 9.24
C ASP A 98 2.08 8.10 8.84
N MET A 99 2.10 6.77 8.69
CA MET A 99 0.90 6.08 8.23
C MET A 99 -0.03 5.82 9.41
N ALA A 100 -1.21 6.42 9.38
CA ALA A 100 -2.33 6.07 10.25
C ALA A 100 -2.99 4.78 9.72
N VAL A 101 -2.56 3.62 10.22
CA VAL A 101 -3.13 2.34 9.80
C VAL A 101 -4.61 2.30 10.18
N MET A 102 -5.50 2.05 9.19
CA MET A 102 -6.97 2.14 9.34
C MET A 102 -7.45 3.48 9.94
N GLY A 103 -6.71 4.59 9.69
CA GLY A 103 -7.03 5.89 10.25
C GLY A 103 -6.87 5.99 11.76
N GLU A 104 -6.16 5.04 12.39
CA GLU A 104 -6.01 4.90 13.85
C GLU A 104 -7.36 4.77 14.59
N ILE A 105 -8.41 4.34 13.87
CA ILE A 105 -9.72 4.08 14.46
C ILE A 105 -9.62 2.84 15.35
N PRO A 106 -10.07 2.90 16.61
CA PRO A 106 -10.09 1.74 17.48
C PRO A 106 -11.23 0.81 17.07
N PHE A 107 -10.89 -0.38 16.54
CA PHE A 107 -11.85 -1.43 16.22
C PHE A 107 -11.91 -2.44 17.37
N SER A 108 -13.10 -2.95 17.63
CA SER A 108 -13.30 -4.06 18.56
C SER A 108 -14.34 -5.05 18.00
N ILE A 109 -14.15 -6.34 18.32
CA ILE A 109 -15.08 -7.41 17.99
C ILE A 109 -15.43 -8.11 19.30
N ASP A 110 -16.72 -8.15 19.64
CA ASP A 110 -17.22 -8.73 20.91
C ASP A 110 -16.50 -8.17 22.14
N GLY A 111 -16.13 -6.89 22.13
CA GLY A 111 -15.42 -6.19 23.19
C GLY A 111 -13.91 -6.41 23.23
N ALA A 112 -13.35 -7.28 22.38
CA ALA A 112 -11.91 -7.46 22.24
C ALA A 112 -11.32 -6.50 21.20
N PRO A 113 -10.22 -5.80 21.45
CA PRO A 113 -9.60 -4.91 20.48
C PRO A 113 -9.04 -5.70 19.30
N VAL A 114 -9.17 -5.13 18.09
CA VAL A 114 -8.63 -5.69 16.85
C VAL A 114 -7.19 -5.22 16.68
N ASN A 115 -6.28 -6.17 16.45
CA ASN A 115 -4.91 -5.89 16.03
C ASN A 115 -4.72 -6.32 14.57
N PHE A 116 -4.71 -5.36 13.64
CA PHE A 116 -4.55 -5.63 12.21
C PHE A 116 -3.22 -6.32 11.85
N ALA A 117 -2.15 -6.08 12.61
CA ALA A 117 -0.86 -6.72 12.39
C ALA A 117 -0.88 -8.26 12.56
N GLN A 118 -1.90 -8.79 13.25
CA GLN A 118 -2.11 -10.22 13.44
C GLN A 118 -3.05 -10.84 12.39
N THR A 119 -3.55 -10.05 11.45
CA THR A 119 -4.44 -10.51 10.40
C THR A 119 -3.70 -10.81 9.12
N VAL A 120 -4.28 -11.71 8.29
CA VAL A 120 -3.83 -11.94 6.92
C VAL A 120 -4.90 -11.40 5.99
N THR A 121 -4.50 -10.71 4.92
CA THR A 121 -5.48 -10.17 3.97
C THR A 121 -5.79 -11.16 2.86
N TYR A 122 -7.09 -11.35 2.60
CA TYR A 122 -7.58 -12.02 1.41
C TYR A 122 -7.59 -11.03 0.24
N ARG A 123 -6.76 -11.24 -0.76
CA ARG A 123 -6.55 -10.38 -1.94
C ARG A 123 -6.34 -8.89 -1.60
N GLY A 124 -5.87 -8.58 -0.37
CA GLY A 124 -5.78 -7.20 0.12
C GLY A 124 -7.14 -6.48 0.23
N ILE A 125 -8.26 -7.22 0.31
CA ILE A 125 -9.62 -6.67 0.38
C ILE A 125 -10.27 -6.94 1.74
N MET A 126 -10.16 -8.15 2.25
CA MET A 126 -10.75 -8.55 3.54
C MET A 126 -9.67 -9.09 4.48
N PHE A 127 -10.00 -9.25 5.76
CA PHE A 127 -9.06 -9.67 6.80
C PHE A 127 -9.52 -10.93 7.50
N THR A 128 -8.60 -11.85 7.75
CA THR A 128 -8.90 -13.00 8.61
C THR A 128 -9.30 -12.54 10.01
N GLY A 129 -10.32 -13.18 10.57
CA GLY A 129 -10.80 -12.88 11.92
C GLY A 129 -11.62 -11.59 12.08
N ILE A 130 -11.83 -10.82 11.01
CA ILE A 130 -12.62 -9.59 11.02
C ILE A 130 -13.84 -9.76 10.10
N PRO A 131 -15.05 -9.92 10.67
CA PRO A 131 -16.26 -10.12 9.86
C PRO A 131 -16.74 -8.82 9.23
N ASN A 132 -17.36 -8.94 8.05
CA ASN A 132 -18.08 -7.87 7.35
C ASN A 132 -17.24 -6.61 7.06
N MET A 133 -15.93 -6.74 6.98
CA MET A 133 -15.05 -5.61 6.68
C MET A 133 -14.37 -5.81 5.35
N ALA A 134 -14.54 -4.85 4.45
CA ALA A 134 -13.75 -4.71 3.23
C ALA A 134 -12.94 -3.42 3.29
N TRP A 135 -11.72 -3.49 2.77
CA TRP A 135 -10.78 -2.38 2.76
C TRP A 135 -10.34 -2.06 1.33
N VAL A 136 -10.32 -0.79 1.01
CA VAL A 136 -9.78 -0.31 -0.26
C VAL A 136 -8.40 0.28 0.00
N TYR A 137 -7.38 -0.45 -0.44
CA TYR A 137 -6.04 0.08 -0.62
C TYR A 137 -5.74 0.08 -2.11
N GLY A 138 -5.41 1.23 -2.64
CA GLY A 138 -5.19 1.38 -4.09
C GLY A 138 -3.86 0.83 -4.58
N TYR A 139 -3.56 1.09 -5.83
CA TYR A 139 -2.28 0.73 -6.44
C TYR A 139 -1.18 1.73 -6.08
N GLY A 140 0.03 1.23 -5.88
CA GLY A 140 1.21 2.07 -5.68
C GLY A 140 1.56 2.92 -6.91
N HIS A 141 1.31 2.38 -8.11
CA HIS A 141 1.72 2.98 -9.39
C HIS A 141 0.58 3.26 -10.38
N TYR A 142 -0.66 2.86 -10.07
CA TYR A 142 -1.85 3.17 -10.85
C TYR A 142 -2.81 4.08 -10.06
N SER A 143 -3.89 4.53 -10.71
CA SER A 143 -4.93 5.24 -9.99
C SER A 143 -5.62 4.36 -8.95
N TRP A 144 -5.83 4.91 -7.78
CA TRP A 144 -6.55 4.24 -6.67
C TRP A 144 -8.00 3.92 -7.03
N THR A 145 -8.63 4.76 -7.87
CA THR A 145 -10.02 4.58 -8.31
C THR A 145 -10.22 3.27 -9.06
N LEU A 146 -9.24 2.83 -9.85
CA LEU A 146 -9.30 1.57 -10.57
C LEU A 146 -9.52 0.38 -9.61
N ARG A 147 -8.81 0.35 -8.49
CA ARG A 147 -8.98 -0.72 -7.50
C ARG A 147 -10.24 -0.54 -6.66
N ALA A 148 -10.61 0.71 -6.37
CA ALA A 148 -11.84 1.02 -5.65
C ALA A 148 -13.06 0.47 -6.39
N ASP A 149 -13.12 0.62 -7.72
CA ASP A 149 -14.21 0.09 -8.55
C ASP A 149 -14.26 -1.44 -8.52
N LEU A 150 -13.12 -2.12 -8.60
CA LEU A 150 -13.05 -3.59 -8.51
C LEU A 150 -13.51 -4.09 -7.14
N VAL A 151 -13.06 -3.45 -6.07
CA VAL A 151 -13.46 -3.81 -4.70
C VAL A 151 -14.95 -3.52 -4.47
N ALA A 152 -15.47 -2.39 -4.97
CA ALA A 152 -16.89 -2.08 -4.89
C ALA A 152 -17.74 -3.13 -5.62
N GLY A 153 -17.34 -3.53 -6.82
CA GLY A 153 -18.00 -4.61 -7.57
C GLY A 153 -17.98 -5.95 -6.82
N PHE A 154 -16.85 -6.29 -6.19
CA PHE A 154 -16.74 -7.47 -5.33
C PHE A 154 -17.70 -7.39 -4.13
N VAL A 155 -17.74 -6.27 -3.41
CA VAL A 155 -18.61 -6.07 -2.25
C VAL A 155 -20.08 -6.16 -2.65
N CYS A 156 -20.50 -5.57 -3.76
CA CYS A 156 -21.87 -5.67 -4.26
C CYS A 156 -22.26 -7.13 -4.55
N ARG A 157 -21.40 -7.91 -5.20
CA ARG A 157 -21.65 -9.34 -5.46
C ARG A 157 -21.70 -10.14 -4.16
N LEU A 158 -20.83 -9.80 -3.19
CA LEU A 158 -20.79 -10.46 -1.89
C LEU A 158 -22.08 -10.22 -1.10
N LEU A 159 -22.59 -8.99 -1.08
CA LEU A 159 -23.87 -8.65 -0.44
C LEU A 159 -25.04 -9.37 -1.12
N ASP A 160 -25.09 -9.39 -2.45
CA ASP A 160 -26.12 -10.14 -3.19
C ASP A 160 -26.07 -11.66 -2.91
N HIS A 161 -24.87 -12.23 -2.78
CA HIS A 161 -24.67 -13.62 -2.38
C HIS A 161 -25.15 -13.87 -0.94
N MET A 162 -24.83 -12.98 -0.01
CA MET A 162 -25.28 -13.07 1.38
C MET A 162 -26.79 -12.96 1.49
N ASP A 163 -27.44 -12.07 0.76
CA ASP A 163 -28.88 -11.93 0.72
C ASP A 163 -29.56 -13.20 0.19
N LYS A 164 -29.05 -13.76 -0.91
CA LYS A 164 -29.59 -15.01 -1.51
C LYS A 164 -29.42 -16.20 -0.61
N THR A 165 -28.38 -16.28 0.16
CA THR A 165 -28.09 -17.42 1.07
C THR A 165 -28.60 -17.20 2.48
N GLY A 166 -29.08 -16.00 2.83
CA GLY A 166 -29.49 -15.64 4.18
C GLY A 166 -28.29 -15.47 5.14
N ALA A 167 -27.09 -15.33 4.63
CA ALA A 167 -25.89 -15.13 5.45
C ALA A 167 -25.92 -13.74 6.10
N ARG A 168 -25.55 -13.68 7.39
CA ARG A 168 -25.50 -12.45 8.18
C ARG A 168 -24.12 -11.83 8.23
N SER A 169 -23.11 -12.66 8.28
CA SER A 169 -21.74 -12.19 8.25
C SER A 169 -20.85 -13.11 7.42
N VAL A 170 -19.75 -12.56 6.97
CA VAL A 170 -18.71 -13.25 6.21
C VAL A 170 -17.34 -12.75 6.64
N MET A 171 -16.38 -13.65 6.73
CA MET A 171 -14.97 -13.29 6.86
C MET A 171 -14.09 -14.33 6.16
N PRO A 172 -12.93 -13.95 5.60
CA PRO A 172 -12.00 -14.93 5.09
C PRO A 172 -11.33 -15.70 6.23
N VAL A 173 -11.09 -16.98 6.02
CA VAL A 173 -10.40 -17.88 6.95
C VAL A 173 -9.29 -18.63 6.23
N LEU A 174 -8.18 -18.89 6.92
CA LEU A 174 -7.15 -19.77 6.41
C LEU A 174 -7.69 -21.21 6.37
N ARG A 175 -7.75 -21.79 5.17
CA ARG A 175 -8.14 -23.19 4.98
C ARG A 175 -7.05 -24.12 5.53
N PRO A 176 -7.30 -25.42 5.73
CA PRO A 176 -6.27 -26.38 6.18
C PRO A 176 -4.98 -26.35 5.33
N GLU A 177 -5.11 -26.20 4.01
CA GLU A 177 -4.00 -26.09 3.05
C GLU A 177 -3.23 -24.77 3.16
N ASP A 178 -3.86 -23.71 3.65
CA ASP A 178 -3.22 -22.41 3.85
C ASP A 178 -2.45 -22.34 5.18
N ARG A 179 -2.69 -23.32 6.09
CA ARG A 179 -2.02 -23.35 7.39
C ARG A 179 -0.54 -23.65 7.23
N GLY A 180 0.28 -22.82 7.83
CA GLY A 180 1.75 -22.94 7.69
C GLY A 180 2.32 -22.24 6.46
N MET A 181 1.49 -21.55 5.68
CA MET A 181 1.97 -20.68 4.62
C MET A 181 2.91 -19.59 5.19
N GLU A 182 3.95 -19.25 4.45
CA GLU A 182 4.87 -18.19 4.82
C GLU A 182 4.14 -16.84 4.83
N LEU A 183 4.13 -16.19 5.99
CA LEU A 183 3.56 -14.83 6.12
C LEU A 183 4.64 -13.78 5.87
N LYS A 184 4.33 -12.85 5.00
CA LYS A 184 5.21 -11.76 4.59
C LYS A 184 4.64 -10.40 5.04
N PRO A 185 5.48 -9.36 5.12
CA PRO A 185 4.99 -8.00 5.26
C PRO A 185 3.94 -7.70 4.20
N TRP A 186 2.94 -6.91 4.54
CA TRP A 186 1.82 -6.63 3.65
C TRP A 186 2.25 -5.98 2.32
N VAL A 187 3.26 -5.12 2.36
CA VAL A 187 3.86 -4.51 1.16
C VAL A 187 5.08 -5.29 0.73
N ASP A 188 5.24 -5.47 -0.57
CA ASP A 188 6.49 -5.92 -1.15
C ASP A 188 7.48 -4.76 -1.21
N THR A 189 8.48 -4.78 -0.33
CA THR A 189 9.47 -3.70 -0.20
C THR A 189 10.44 -3.62 -1.38
N ASP A 190 10.55 -4.69 -2.18
CA ASP A 190 11.29 -4.66 -3.44
C ASP A 190 10.53 -3.92 -4.55
N TYR A 191 9.21 -3.92 -4.45
CA TYR A 191 8.33 -3.24 -5.39
C TYR A 191 8.05 -1.79 -4.99
N LEU A 192 7.77 -1.52 -3.69
CA LEU A 192 7.44 -0.21 -3.17
C LEU A 192 7.98 -0.05 -1.74
N ASN A 193 8.90 0.90 -1.52
CA ASN A 193 9.58 1.08 -0.22
C ASN A 193 9.68 2.53 0.28
N PRO A 194 8.67 3.38 0.15
CA PRO A 194 8.73 4.71 0.75
C PRO A 194 8.81 4.61 2.27
N GLY A 195 9.54 5.53 2.89
CA GLY A 195 9.86 5.49 4.32
C GLY A 195 8.65 5.33 5.24
N TYR A 196 7.50 5.93 4.90
CA TYR A 196 6.28 5.80 5.70
C TYR A 196 5.71 4.37 5.71
N LEU A 197 5.86 3.62 4.61
CA LEU A 197 5.49 2.21 4.57
C LEU A 197 6.46 1.36 5.39
N LEU A 198 7.76 1.57 5.22
CA LEU A 198 8.78 0.82 5.98
C LEU A 198 8.62 0.99 7.48
N ARG A 199 8.33 2.20 7.96
CA ARG A 199 8.09 2.48 9.39
C ARG A 199 6.79 1.90 9.94
N SER A 200 5.87 1.45 9.08
CA SER A 200 4.54 0.97 9.47
C SER A 200 4.34 -0.52 9.25
N LEU A 201 5.35 -1.25 8.76
CA LEU A 201 5.23 -2.68 8.41
C LEU A 201 4.79 -3.56 9.57
N ASP A 202 5.20 -3.24 10.78
CA ASP A 202 4.86 -3.95 12.01
C ASP A 202 3.41 -3.72 12.48
N ARG A 203 2.78 -2.64 12.01
CA ARG A 203 1.39 -2.28 12.30
C ARG A 203 0.41 -2.72 11.20
N LEU A 204 0.92 -3.01 10.00
CA LEU A 204 0.14 -3.44 8.85
C LEU A 204 -0.22 -4.93 8.94
N PRO A 205 -1.32 -5.37 8.31
CA PRO A 205 -1.65 -6.79 8.20
C PRO A 205 -0.55 -7.57 7.49
N ARG A 206 -0.69 -8.88 7.43
CA ARG A 206 0.22 -9.78 6.72
C ARG A 206 -0.38 -10.18 5.37
N ARG A 207 0.48 -10.58 4.44
CA ARG A 207 0.13 -11.30 3.22
C ARG A 207 0.74 -12.70 3.24
N GLY A 208 0.12 -13.61 2.53
CA GLY A 208 0.67 -14.94 2.30
C GLY A 208 1.54 -15.01 1.04
N ASN A 209 1.79 -16.23 0.58
CA ASN A 209 2.59 -16.51 -0.61
C ASN A 209 1.77 -17.13 -1.77
N THR A 210 0.46 -17.31 -1.60
CA THR A 210 -0.45 -17.74 -2.67
C THR A 210 -1.25 -16.56 -3.22
N PRO A 211 -1.78 -16.64 -4.46
CA PRO A 211 -2.47 -15.52 -5.08
C PRO A 211 -3.66 -14.96 -4.29
N GLU A 212 -4.41 -15.81 -3.59
CA GLU A 212 -5.56 -15.38 -2.79
C GLU A 212 -5.14 -14.60 -1.54
N TRP A 213 -3.97 -14.85 -1.00
CA TRP A 213 -3.46 -14.21 0.21
C TRP A 213 -2.49 -13.06 -0.09
N GLN A 214 -2.45 -12.62 -1.35
CA GLN A 214 -1.67 -11.46 -1.79
C GLN A 214 -2.58 -10.40 -2.42
N HIS A 215 -2.09 -9.18 -2.51
CA HIS A 215 -2.58 -8.18 -3.45
C HIS A 215 -1.52 -8.00 -4.54
N SER A 216 -1.93 -8.15 -5.80
CA SER A 216 -0.96 -8.24 -6.90
C SER A 216 -0.33 -6.91 -7.27
N GLN A 217 -0.98 -5.80 -6.94
CA GLN A 217 -0.62 -4.46 -7.41
C GLN A 217 -0.62 -4.33 -8.95
N ASP A 218 -1.22 -5.30 -9.65
CA ASP A 218 -1.39 -5.34 -11.10
C ASP A 218 -2.88 -5.21 -11.45
N TYR A 219 -3.26 -4.06 -11.98
CA TYR A 219 -4.64 -3.78 -12.36
C TYR A 219 -5.18 -4.75 -13.42
N PHE A 220 -4.37 -5.09 -14.43
CA PHE A 220 -4.84 -5.95 -15.52
C PHE A 220 -5.15 -7.36 -15.02
N TYR A 221 -4.29 -7.91 -14.17
CA TYR A 221 -4.55 -9.17 -13.49
C TYR A 221 -5.78 -9.08 -12.56
N GLU A 222 -5.87 -8.06 -11.70
CA GLU A 222 -6.96 -7.93 -10.74
C GLU A 222 -8.31 -7.65 -11.42
N SER A 223 -8.32 -6.98 -12.59
CA SER A 223 -9.55 -6.72 -13.36
C SER A 223 -10.23 -7.99 -13.88
N GLU A 224 -9.51 -9.08 -14.01
CA GLU A 224 -10.02 -10.42 -14.34
C GLU A 224 -10.23 -11.27 -13.07
N ALA A 225 -9.25 -11.28 -12.18
CA ALA A 225 -9.22 -12.17 -11.03
C ALA A 225 -10.23 -11.81 -9.94
N ILE A 226 -10.50 -10.52 -9.68
CA ILE A 226 -11.45 -10.09 -8.64
C ILE A 226 -12.91 -10.38 -9.06
N PRO A 227 -13.36 -10.07 -10.30
CA PRO A 227 -14.69 -10.48 -10.74
C PRO A 227 -14.90 -12.00 -10.79
N ALA A 228 -13.85 -12.78 -10.97
CA ALA A 228 -13.90 -14.25 -11.04
C ALA A 228 -13.89 -14.94 -9.66
N ILE A 229 -13.81 -14.20 -8.54
CA ILE A 229 -13.84 -14.79 -7.20
C ILE A 229 -15.13 -15.60 -7.01
N ASP A 230 -14.97 -16.89 -6.67
CA ASP A 230 -16.09 -17.75 -6.26
C ASP A 230 -16.47 -17.43 -4.81
N LEU A 231 -17.67 -16.92 -4.62
CA LEU A 231 -18.20 -16.57 -3.30
C LEU A 231 -18.67 -17.79 -2.48
N ALA A 232 -18.76 -18.97 -3.10
CA ALA A 232 -19.02 -20.23 -2.41
C ALA A 232 -17.75 -20.94 -1.93
N ASP A 233 -16.56 -20.42 -2.25
CA ASP A 233 -15.28 -20.99 -1.82
C ASP A 233 -15.21 -21.09 -0.29
N PRO A 234 -14.73 -22.22 0.28
CA PRO A 234 -14.53 -22.40 1.73
C PRO A 234 -13.60 -21.37 2.40
N VAL A 235 -12.89 -20.56 1.65
CA VAL A 235 -12.14 -19.41 2.18
C VAL A 235 -13.07 -18.41 2.86
N PHE A 236 -14.36 -18.35 2.47
CA PHE A 236 -15.36 -17.48 3.09
C PHE A 236 -16.15 -18.22 4.14
N ALA A 237 -15.89 -17.89 5.40
CA ALA A 237 -16.71 -18.40 6.50
C ALA A 237 -17.95 -17.52 6.69
N TYR A 238 -19.12 -18.07 6.33
CA TYR A 238 -20.41 -17.39 6.51
C TYR A 238 -21.04 -17.75 7.85
N SER A 239 -21.73 -16.80 8.49
CA SER A 239 -22.60 -17.06 9.64
C SER A 239 -24.04 -16.70 9.33
N TYR A 240 -24.95 -17.39 10.02
CA TYR A 240 -26.39 -17.31 9.81
C TYR A 240 -27.10 -17.08 11.16
N TRP A 241 -28.36 -16.58 11.14
CA TRP A 241 -29.18 -16.55 12.33
C TRP A 241 -29.47 -17.99 12.80
N PRO A 242 -29.63 -18.24 14.11
CA PRO A 242 -29.90 -19.58 14.65
C PRO A 242 -31.12 -20.29 14.01
N GLU A 243 -32.17 -19.52 13.73
CA GLU A 243 -33.41 -20.03 13.10
C GLU A 243 -33.22 -20.47 11.64
N GLN A 244 -32.35 -19.79 10.91
CA GLN A 244 -32.04 -20.11 9.50
C GLN A 244 -31.09 -21.30 9.36
N ARG A 245 -30.30 -21.60 10.38
CA ARG A 245 -29.41 -22.77 10.43
C ARG A 245 -30.14 -24.08 10.32
N ALA A 246 -31.27 -24.19 11.03
CA ALA A 246 -32.08 -25.39 11.04
C ALA A 246 -32.73 -25.69 9.66
N ALA A 247 -33.06 -24.62 8.91
CA ALA A 247 -33.68 -24.74 7.58
C ALA A 247 -32.66 -25.08 6.48
N ALA A 248 -31.39 -24.67 6.62
CA ALA A 248 -30.34 -24.83 5.61
C ALA A 248 -29.50 -26.12 5.76
N GLY A 249 -29.68 -26.91 6.79
CA GLY A 249 -28.94 -28.18 7.02
C GLY A 249 -27.44 -28.00 7.25
N ILE A 250 -26.98 -26.79 7.63
CA ILE A 250 -25.55 -26.43 7.73
C ILE A 250 -24.98 -26.92 9.06
N GLN A 251 -24.13 -27.96 9.03
CA GLN A 251 -23.49 -28.56 10.22
C GLN A 251 -22.13 -27.97 10.63
N HIS A 252 -21.59 -27.00 9.91
CA HIS A 252 -20.18 -26.57 10.08
C HIS A 252 -20.02 -25.22 10.79
N TYR A 253 -20.30 -25.14 12.09
CA TYR A 253 -20.10 -23.89 12.86
C TYR A 253 -19.04 -23.95 13.99
N GLU A 254 -18.53 -25.10 14.33
CA GLU A 254 -17.52 -25.22 15.40
C GLU A 254 -16.14 -24.65 15.03
N THR A 255 -15.88 -24.43 13.75
CA THR A 255 -14.59 -23.96 13.25
C THR A 255 -14.28 -22.51 13.64
N MET A 256 -15.28 -21.65 13.81
CA MET A 256 -15.06 -20.24 14.14
C MET A 256 -14.72 -19.98 15.62
N ARG A 257 -15.15 -20.85 16.52
CA ARG A 257 -14.92 -20.68 17.97
C ARG A 257 -13.50 -21.13 18.39
N ASN A 258 -12.88 -22.01 17.61
CA ASN A 258 -11.55 -22.58 17.87
C ASN A 258 -10.42 -21.95 17.03
N ALA A 259 -10.73 -20.94 16.21
CA ALA A 259 -9.75 -20.19 15.40
C ALA A 259 -9.27 -18.88 16.07
N ARG A 260 -9.54 -18.74 17.38
CA ARG A 260 -9.01 -17.65 18.19
C ARG A 260 -7.74 -18.05 18.90
#